data_00abd14cc6bc03d0499015fb5e941908
#
_entry.id   00abd14cc6bc03d0499015fb5e941908
#
_cell.length_a   1.000
_cell.length_b   1.000
_cell.length_c   1.000
_cell.angle_alpha   90.00
_cell.angle_beta   90.00
_cell.angle_gamma   90.00
#
_symmetry.space_group_name_H-M   'P 1'
#
loop_
_entity.id
_entity.type
_entity.pdbx_description
1 polymer ?
#
loop_
_entity_poly.entity_id
_entity_poly.type
_entity_poly.pdbx_seq_one_letter_code
_entity_poly.pdbx_strand_id
1 'polypeptide(L)'
;CAYEIQGIAQMDYLELFKKFGYSYGPQETYKLDHIAHVVLGENKLSYEEHGNLHTLYKYDHQKFIDYNIKDVELVDRLEHKMGLITLALTMAYRGGVNYGDVMGTTAIWDAIIFRNLYANNVIVPFAEEKFKSPYPGGYVKDPKTGMHEWVVSFDLNSLYPSIIMQYNMSPETIISGKVGNVTVDKLSESPVTPPRTSNECMAASGQYFTTDKQGILPKIIDQMYSERVVIKRQMIAAQKELEKVDKNNKTELYKIQRDISIAENQQMSIKILLNSLYGALGNKYFRFFDQRIAEGITLTGQLTIRWAETAINDYLRKILKTKKDYVVAIDTDSVYVVLDDLVKAVSPVNPLEFVDTVCKEKLETVLEDSYAKLFEMLGGIENRMVMKREAIADRGIWTAKKRYIL
;
A
#
# COMPACT_ATOMS: atom_id res chain seq x y z
N CYS A 1 6.36 14.82 30.38
CA CYS A 1 4.91 15.08 30.51
C CYS A 1 4.45 15.78 29.24
N ALA A 2 3.43 15.25 28.59
CA ALA A 2 2.74 15.95 27.51
C ALA A 2 1.60 16.78 28.14
N TYR A 3 1.50 18.03 27.76
CA TYR A 3 0.38 18.89 28.18
C TYR A 3 -0.58 19.01 27.00
N GLU A 4 -1.85 18.65 27.21
CA GLU A 4 -2.91 18.89 26.24
C GLU A 4 -3.48 20.29 26.43
N ILE A 5 -3.44 21.09 25.37
CA ILE A 5 -4.03 22.44 25.38
C ILE A 5 -5.47 22.30 24.89
N GLN A 6 -6.43 22.62 25.73
CA GLN A 6 -7.85 22.57 25.40
C GLN A 6 -8.16 23.45 24.19
N GLY A 7 -8.82 22.88 23.18
CA GLY A 7 -9.22 23.58 21.95
C GLY A 7 -8.12 23.75 20.91
N ILE A 8 -6.90 23.26 21.16
CA ILE A 8 -5.79 23.29 20.19
C ILE A 8 -5.34 21.86 19.90
N ALA A 9 -5.46 21.42 18.65
CA ALA A 9 -4.91 20.17 18.22
C ALA A 9 -3.39 20.27 18.05
N GLN A 10 -2.66 19.33 18.64
CA GLN A 10 -1.21 19.24 18.54
C GLN A 10 -0.84 18.06 17.62
N MET A 11 0.07 18.31 16.69
CA MET A 11 0.68 17.29 15.84
C MET A 11 2.20 17.39 15.94
N ASP A 12 2.85 16.30 16.36
CA ASP A 12 4.30 16.20 16.34
C ASP A 12 4.76 15.82 14.94
N TYR A 13 5.61 16.66 14.33
CA TYR A 13 6.12 16.43 12.96
C TYR A 13 6.98 15.16 12.87
N LEU A 14 7.68 14.80 13.94
CA LEU A 14 8.43 13.54 14.02
C LEU A 14 7.50 12.31 13.87
N GLU A 15 6.35 12.33 14.55
CA GLU A 15 5.39 11.23 14.45
C GLU A 15 4.70 11.21 13.07
N LEU A 16 4.41 12.39 12.49
CA LEU A 16 3.93 12.48 11.11
C LEU A 16 4.94 11.91 10.12
N PHE A 17 6.23 12.25 10.26
CA PHE A 17 7.28 11.72 9.41
C PHE A 17 7.41 10.19 9.54
N LYS A 18 7.44 9.66 10.75
CA LYS A 18 7.50 8.20 10.97
C LYS A 18 6.34 7.48 10.30
N LYS A 19 5.15 8.07 10.30
CA LYS A 19 3.95 7.44 9.77
C LYS A 19 3.78 7.62 8.27
N PHE A 20 4.05 8.79 7.74
CA PHE A 20 3.73 9.17 6.36
C PHE A 20 4.97 9.43 5.50
N GLY A 21 6.17 9.53 6.08
CA GLY A 21 7.43 9.75 5.36
C GLY A 21 8.05 8.50 4.74
N TYR A 22 7.25 7.48 4.43
CA TYR A 22 7.70 6.18 3.94
C TYR A 22 8.48 6.23 2.62
N SER A 23 8.32 7.27 1.81
CA SER A 23 9.10 7.47 0.58
C SER A 23 10.61 7.64 0.81
N TYR A 24 11.00 7.98 2.03
CA TYR A 24 12.40 8.10 2.44
C TYR A 24 12.94 6.82 3.10
N GLY A 25 12.10 5.79 3.24
CA GLY A 25 12.46 4.54 3.90
C GLY A 25 12.70 4.66 5.41
N PRO A 26 13.04 3.55 6.08
CA PRO A 26 13.44 3.55 7.48
C PRO A 26 14.73 4.35 7.68
N GLN A 27 14.77 5.19 8.72
CA GLN A 27 15.91 6.03 9.04
C GLN A 27 16.66 5.48 10.27
N GLU A 28 17.98 5.65 10.30
CA GLU A 28 18.81 5.27 11.46
C GLU A 28 18.42 6.06 12.71
N THR A 29 18.03 7.31 12.53
CA THR A 29 17.50 8.18 13.58
C THR A 29 16.45 9.14 13.01
N TYR A 30 15.48 9.50 13.84
CA TYR A 30 14.42 10.46 13.48
C TYR A 30 14.64 11.84 14.11
N LYS A 31 15.87 12.16 14.53
CA LYS A 31 16.23 13.51 15.00
C LYS A 31 16.08 14.51 13.87
N LEU A 32 15.63 15.73 14.21
CA LEU A 32 15.39 16.79 13.23
C LEU A 32 16.62 17.05 12.33
N ASP A 33 17.82 17.06 12.89
CA ASP A 33 19.07 17.27 12.14
C ASP A 33 19.24 16.24 11.02
N HIS A 34 19.09 14.96 11.34
CA HIS A 34 19.21 13.87 10.37
C HIS A 34 18.11 13.92 9.31
N ILE A 35 16.88 14.13 9.71
CA ILE A 35 15.74 14.20 8.76
C ILE A 35 15.87 15.43 7.86
N ALA A 36 16.28 16.59 8.40
CA ALA A 36 16.52 17.78 7.59
C ALA A 36 17.67 17.54 6.57
N HIS A 37 18.73 16.84 6.96
CA HIS A 37 19.81 16.46 6.05
C HIS A 37 19.30 15.54 4.92
N VAL A 38 18.58 14.47 5.26
CA VAL A 38 18.07 13.50 4.28
C VAL A 38 17.07 14.15 3.32
N VAL A 39 16.17 14.98 3.83
CA VAL A 39 15.07 15.55 3.03
C VAL A 39 15.50 16.85 2.32
N LEU A 40 16.18 17.76 3.02
CA LEU A 40 16.49 19.12 2.54
C LEU A 40 17.95 19.28 2.10
N GLY A 41 18.87 18.41 2.55
CA GLY A 41 20.29 18.59 2.40
C GLY A 41 20.89 19.63 3.38
N GLU A 42 20.19 19.91 4.49
CA GLU A 42 20.53 20.92 5.47
C GLU A 42 20.63 20.35 6.87
N ASN A 43 21.41 21.01 7.71
CA ASN A 43 21.62 20.63 9.10
C ASN A 43 21.20 21.76 10.05
N LYS A 44 21.05 21.41 11.32
CA LYS A 44 20.88 22.36 12.43
C LYS A 44 22.13 23.20 12.63
N LEU A 45 22.02 24.29 13.36
CA LEU A 45 23.20 24.99 13.82
C LEU A 45 23.97 24.18 14.85
N SER A 46 25.30 24.09 14.74
CA SER A 46 26.14 23.43 15.74
C SER A 46 26.31 24.30 16.97
N TYR A 47 26.34 23.68 18.15
CA TYR A 47 26.67 24.31 19.43
C TYR A 47 27.70 23.47 20.23
N GLU A 48 28.46 22.64 19.54
CA GLU A 48 29.44 21.72 20.16
C GLU A 48 30.45 22.44 21.04
N GLU A 49 30.85 23.67 20.69
CA GLU A 49 31.74 24.51 21.48
C GLU A 49 31.20 24.88 22.87
N HIS A 50 29.88 24.80 23.06
CA HIS A 50 29.21 25.06 24.34
C HIS A 50 28.85 23.78 25.10
N GLY A 51 29.03 22.60 24.48
CA GLY A 51 28.78 21.28 25.04
C GLY A 51 27.30 20.91 25.22
N ASN A 52 26.44 21.84 25.64
CA ASN A 52 24.99 21.60 25.78
C ASN A 52 24.17 22.89 25.65
N LEU A 53 22.86 22.75 25.41
CA LEU A 53 21.95 23.89 25.23
C LEU A 53 21.82 24.79 26.45
N HIS A 54 21.97 24.27 27.67
CA HIS A 54 21.92 25.09 28.88
C HIS A 54 23.15 26.03 28.97
N THR A 55 24.30 25.54 28.61
CA THR A 55 25.54 26.31 28.54
C THR A 55 25.45 27.37 27.43
N LEU A 56 24.94 26.98 26.25
CA LEU A 56 24.69 27.90 25.15
C LEU A 56 23.74 29.04 25.58
N TYR A 57 22.59 28.71 26.19
CA TYR A 57 21.66 29.70 26.72
C TYR A 57 22.31 30.72 27.66
N LYS A 58 23.20 30.23 28.54
CA LYS A 58 23.83 31.03 29.59
C LYS A 58 24.94 31.93 29.06
N TYR A 59 25.74 31.46 28.11
CA TYR A 59 26.97 32.14 27.67
C TYR A 59 26.89 32.75 26.27
N ASP A 60 25.99 32.27 25.41
CA ASP A 60 25.72 32.84 24.09
C ASP A 60 24.21 32.80 23.77
N HIS A 61 23.50 33.72 24.39
CA HIS A 61 22.05 33.78 24.29
C HIS A 61 21.57 34.09 22.88
N GLN A 62 22.32 34.89 22.11
CA GLN A 62 21.96 35.19 20.72
C GLN A 62 22.01 33.92 19.86
N LYS A 63 23.07 33.16 19.97
CA LYS A 63 23.18 31.89 19.22
C LYS A 63 22.14 30.86 19.67
N PHE A 64 21.73 30.86 20.93
CA PHE A 64 20.62 30.02 21.40
C PHE A 64 19.29 30.40 20.73
N ILE A 65 19.02 31.70 20.54
CA ILE A 65 17.84 32.17 19.81
C ILE A 65 17.93 31.76 18.34
N ASP A 66 19.09 32.01 17.70
CA ASP A 66 19.31 31.64 16.28
C ASP A 66 19.17 30.13 16.06
N TYR A 67 19.66 29.31 17.01
CA TYR A 67 19.47 27.86 16.99
C TYR A 67 17.98 27.47 17.02
N ASN A 68 17.20 28.10 17.89
CA ASN A 68 15.77 27.82 17.99
C ASN A 68 15.01 28.27 16.73
N ILE A 69 15.35 29.43 16.17
CA ILE A 69 14.78 29.93 14.90
C ILE A 69 15.09 28.93 13.78
N LYS A 70 16.35 28.46 13.67
CA LYS A 70 16.73 27.47 12.65
C LYS A 70 15.96 26.17 12.79
N ASP A 71 15.71 25.69 14.01
CA ASP A 71 14.91 24.49 14.25
C ASP A 71 13.47 24.65 13.73
N VAL A 72 12.85 25.78 13.96
CA VAL A 72 11.50 26.10 13.46
C VAL A 72 11.48 26.19 11.93
N GLU A 73 12.48 26.91 11.35
CA GLU A 73 12.60 27.04 9.90
C GLU A 73 12.79 25.69 9.20
N LEU A 74 13.57 24.78 9.80
CA LEU A 74 13.75 23.44 9.24
C LEU A 74 12.42 22.65 9.19
N VAL A 75 11.61 22.73 10.26
CA VAL A 75 10.30 22.07 10.28
C VAL A 75 9.34 22.68 9.25
N ASP A 76 9.31 24.00 9.13
CA ASP A 76 8.51 24.70 8.12
C ASP A 76 8.93 24.30 6.69
N ARG A 77 10.22 24.22 6.42
CA ARG A 77 10.74 23.80 5.11
C ARG A 77 10.50 22.34 4.81
N LEU A 78 10.54 21.47 5.83
CA LEU A 78 10.13 20.07 5.70
C LEU A 78 8.66 19.98 5.30
N GLU A 79 7.78 20.75 5.97
CA GLU A 79 6.35 20.78 5.59
C GLU A 79 6.14 21.31 4.18
N HIS A 80 6.82 22.41 3.80
CA HIS A 80 6.75 22.93 2.43
C HIS A 80 7.14 21.90 1.37
N LYS A 81 8.12 21.02 1.68
CA LYS A 81 8.58 19.98 0.74
C LYS A 81 7.73 18.72 0.77
N MET A 82 7.25 18.29 1.93
CA MET A 82 6.62 16.99 2.14
C MET A 82 5.09 17.07 2.26
N GLY A 83 4.54 18.19 2.77
CA GLY A 83 3.10 18.39 2.95
C GLY A 83 2.45 17.40 3.91
N LEU A 84 3.13 16.92 4.95
CA LEU A 84 2.60 15.89 5.86
C LEU A 84 1.48 16.40 6.75
N ILE A 85 1.53 17.66 7.19
CA ILE A 85 0.43 18.31 7.93
C ILE A 85 -0.79 18.42 7.01
N THR A 86 -0.58 18.90 5.78
CA THR A 86 -1.65 19.02 4.77
C THR A 86 -2.27 17.66 4.47
N LEU A 87 -1.47 16.61 4.36
CA LEU A 87 -1.95 15.24 4.19
C LEU A 87 -2.78 14.76 5.39
N ALA A 88 -2.30 14.99 6.62
CA ALA A 88 -3.00 14.62 7.84
C ALA A 88 -4.35 15.36 7.96
N LEU A 89 -4.39 16.66 7.66
CA LEU A 89 -5.62 17.46 7.62
C LEU A 89 -6.61 16.94 6.58
N THR A 90 -6.13 16.60 5.38
CA THR A 90 -6.94 16.02 4.31
C THR A 90 -7.55 14.67 4.75
N MET A 91 -6.76 13.82 5.43
CA MET A 91 -7.23 12.55 5.99
C MET A 91 -8.26 12.75 7.10
N ALA A 92 -8.03 13.69 8.02
CA ALA A 92 -8.97 14.03 9.11
C ALA A 92 -10.31 14.48 8.54
N TYR A 93 -10.28 15.38 7.57
CA TYR A 93 -11.47 15.88 6.90
C TYR A 93 -12.26 14.80 6.18
N ARG A 94 -11.56 13.94 5.43
CA ARG A 94 -12.16 12.79 4.75
C ARG A 94 -12.71 11.76 5.74
N GLY A 95 -11.95 11.42 6.75
CA GLY A 95 -12.34 10.51 7.84
C GLY A 95 -13.47 11.07 8.71
N GLY A 96 -13.61 12.40 8.81
CA GLY A 96 -14.53 13.07 9.75
C GLY A 96 -14.11 12.81 11.20
N VAL A 97 -12.83 12.86 11.48
CA VAL A 97 -12.20 12.65 12.79
C VAL A 97 -11.39 13.88 13.20
N ASN A 98 -11.02 13.97 14.47
CA ASN A 98 -10.09 15.00 14.92
C ASN A 98 -8.69 14.78 14.35
N TYR A 99 -7.88 15.82 14.27
CA TYR A 99 -6.53 15.76 13.70
C TYR A 99 -5.63 14.75 14.43
N GLY A 100 -5.72 14.65 15.76
CA GLY A 100 -4.98 13.64 16.53
C GLY A 100 -5.36 12.19 16.22
N ASP A 101 -6.61 11.96 15.84
CA ASP A 101 -7.13 10.61 15.53
C ASP A 101 -6.59 10.05 14.20
N VAL A 102 -6.05 10.92 13.34
CA VAL A 102 -5.43 10.52 12.07
C VAL A 102 -4.25 9.55 12.27
N MET A 103 -3.62 9.63 13.44
CA MET A 103 -2.55 8.71 13.81
C MET A 103 -3.05 7.29 14.10
N GLY A 104 -4.37 7.09 14.29
CA GLY A 104 -5.02 5.80 14.52
C GLY A 104 -5.83 5.32 13.32
N THR A 105 -5.46 4.19 12.68
CA THR A 105 -6.21 3.65 11.52
C THR A 105 -7.61 3.19 11.89
N THR A 106 -7.79 2.64 13.09
CA THR A 106 -9.08 2.17 13.59
C THR A 106 -10.07 3.30 13.79
N ALA A 107 -9.65 4.44 14.33
CA ALA A 107 -10.52 5.61 14.58
C ALA A 107 -11.08 6.17 13.27
N ILE A 108 -10.23 6.32 12.24
CA ILE A 108 -10.66 6.83 10.93
C ILE A 108 -11.67 5.88 10.28
N TRP A 109 -11.37 4.58 10.27
CA TRP A 109 -12.26 3.61 9.64
C TRP A 109 -13.56 3.41 10.42
N ASP A 110 -13.51 3.48 11.75
CA ASP A 110 -14.73 3.48 12.57
C ASP A 110 -15.65 4.65 12.19
N ALA A 111 -15.11 5.85 12.06
CA ALA A 111 -15.87 7.04 11.69
C ALA A 111 -16.42 6.96 10.24
N ILE A 112 -15.63 6.48 9.28
CA ILE A 112 -16.06 6.32 7.88
C ILE A 112 -17.23 5.32 7.79
N ILE A 113 -17.09 4.14 8.43
CA ILE A 113 -18.13 3.12 8.40
C ILE A 113 -19.36 3.59 9.17
N PHE A 114 -19.16 4.19 10.37
CA PHE A 114 -20.26 4.75 11.18
C PHE A 114 -21.11 5.72 10.36
N ARG A 115 -20.49 6.70 9.70
CA ARG A 115 -21.23 7.70 8.90
C ARG A 115 -21.97 7.06 7.73
N ASN A 116 -21.39 6.04 7.11
CA ASN A 116 -22.04 5.32 6.01
C ASN A 116 -23.26 4.53 6.52
N LEU A 117 -23.13 3.83 7.64
CA LEU A 117 -24.24 3.11 8.29
C LEU A 117 -25.35 4.07 8.71
N TYR A 118 -24.99 5.17 9.39
CA TYR A 118 -25.92 6.21 9.83
C TYR A 118 -26.71 6.82 8.65
N ALA A 119 -26.02 7.17 7.57
CA ALA A 119 -26.66 7.72 6.36
C ALA A 119 -27.62 6.73 5.69
N ASN A 120 -27.45 5.43 5.91
CA ASN A 120 -28.33 4.37 5.40
C ASN A 120 -29.37 3.87 6.44
N ASN A 121 -29.51 4.56 7.57
CA ASN A 121 -30.39 4.17 8.70
C ASN A 121 -30.11 2.77 9.24
N VAL A 122 -28.84 2.36 9.27
CA VAL A 122 -28.39 1.08 9.82
C VAL A 122 -27.83 1.31 11.21
N ILE A 123 -28.27 0.51 12.17
CA ILE A 123 -27.78 0.57 13.55
C ILE A 123 -26.33 0.09 13.60
N VAL A 124 -25.48 0.89 14.22
CA VAL A 124 -24.07 0.56 14.42
C VAL A 124 -23.92 -0.39 15.60
N PRO A 125 -23.20 -1.50 15.49
CA PRO A 125 -23.00 -2.42 16.61
C PRO A 125 -22.18 -1.75 17.73
N PHE A 126 -22.40 -2.20 18.97
CA PHE A 126 -21.54 -1.80 20.07
C PHE A 126 -20.12 -2.33 19.86
N ALA A 127 -19.13 -1.56 20.37
CA ALA A 127 -17.76 -2.04 20.43
C ALA A 127 -17.66 -3.06 21.57
N GLU A 128 -17.37 -4.31 21.20
CA GLU A 128 -17.17 -5.41 22.16
C GLU A 128 -15.72 -5.85 22.10
N GLU A 129 -15.18 -6.31 23.23
CA GLU A 129 -13.87 -6.96 23.23
C GLU A 129 -14.00 -8.31 22.55
N LYS A 130 -13.23 -8.51 21.46
CA LYS A 130 -13.26 -9.73 20.67
C LYS A 130 -11.96 -10.52 20.89
N PHE A 131 -12.12 -11.83 20.95
CA PHE A 131 -10.96 -12.72 20.98
C PHE A 131 -10.28 -12.75 19.61
N LYS A 132 -8.94 -12.69 19.61
CA LYS A 132 -8.12 -12.84 18.41
C LYS A 132 -7.11 -13.96 18.62
N SER A 133 -7.20 -14.99 17.79
CA SER A 133 -6.15 -16.01 17.69
C SER A 133 -5.12 -15.63 16.61
N PRO A 134 -3.87 -16.12 16.71
CA PRO A 134 -2.91 -15.95 15.62
C PRO A 134 -3.40 -16.56 14.32
N TYR A 135 -3.21 -15.85 13.21
CA TYR A 135 -3.47 -16.32 11.86
C TYR A 135 -2.33 -15.87 10.92
N PRO A 136 -2.09 -16.57 9.79
CA PRO A 136 -1.02 -16.23 8.87
C PRO A 136 -1.21 -14.86 8.25
N GLY A 137 -0.11 -14.08 8.12
CA GLY A 137 -0.06 -12.81 7.40
C GLY A 137 0.14 -12.98 5.89
N GLY A 138 0.72 -11.95 5.24
CA GLY A 138 1.09 -12.01 3.82
C GLY A 138 2.17 -13.05 3.54
N TYR A 139 2.17 -13.59 2.33
CA TYR A 139 3.18 -14.56 1.90
C TYR A 139 4.48 -13.87 1.49
N VAL A 140 5.60 -14.36 2.00
CA VAL A 140 6.94 -13.93 1.61
C VAL A 140 7.77 -15.18 1.29
N LYS A 141 8.17 -15.31 0.02
CA LYS A 141 9.04 -16.40 -0.42
C LYS A 141 10.47 -16.15 0.04
N ASP A 142 11.16 -17.22 0.47
CA ASP A 142 12.60 -17.16 0.69
C ASP A 142 13.30 -16.84 -0.63
N PRO A 143 14.07 -15.74 -0.70
CA PRO A 143 14.69 -15.37 -1.96
C PRO A 143 15.83 -16.30 -2.30
N LYS A 144 16.07 -16.51 -3.60
CA LYS A 144 17.31 -17.07 -4.08
C LYS A 144 18.40 -16.02 -3.92
N THR A 145 19.20 -16.17 -2.87
CA THR A 145 20.29 -15.22 -2.56
C THR A 145 21.33 -15.20 -3.66
N GLY A 146 21.91 -14.04 -3.88
CA GLY A 146 22.92 -13.80 -4.92
C GLY A 146 22.53 -12.71 -5.90
N MET A 147 23.36 -12.53 -6.90
CA MET A 147 23.14 -11.60 -8.01
C MET A 147 22.39 -12.32 -9.14
N HIS A 148 21.38 -11.66 -9.68
CA HIS A 148 20.58 -12.11 -10.82
C HIS A 148 20.60 -11.06 -11.92
N GLU A 149 20.58 -11.49 -13.17
CA GLU A 149 20.51 -10.63 -14.35
C GLU A 149 19.08 -10.57 -14.89
N TRP A 150 18.71 -9.43 -15.50
CA TRP A 150 17.39 -9.21 -16.11
C TRP A 150 16.23 -9.57 -15.18
N VAL A 151 16.20 -8.84 -14.07
CA VAL A 151 15.14 -8.99 -13.07
C VAL A 151 13.99 -8.07 -13.39
N VAL A 152 12.79 -8.60 -13.34
CA VAL A 152 11.55 -7.85 -13.54
C VAL A 152 10.68 -7.98 -12.30
N SER A 153 10.17 -6.86 -11.78
CA SER A 153 9.15 -6.86 -10.75
C SER A 153 7.76 -6.71 -11.34
N PHE A 154 6.83 -7.52 -10.85
CA PHE A 154 5.40 -7.40 -11.08
C PHE A 154 4.72 -7.12 -9.76
N ASP A 155 3.77 -6.19 -9.74
CA ASP A 155 3.03 -5.77 -8.56
C ASP A 155 1.52 -5.88 -8.75
N LEU A 156 0.82 -6.34 -7.72
CA LEU A 156 -0.64 -6.40 -7.68
C LEU A 156 -1.25 -5.08 -7.23
N ASN A 157 -2.02 -4.47 -8.10
CA ASN A 157 -2.71 -3.22 -7.79
C ASN A 157 -3.64 -3.36 -6.58
N SER A 158 -3.25 -2.75 -5.44
CA SER A 158 -4.08 -2.68 -4.23
C SER A 158 -4.62 -4.06 -3.80
N LEU A 159 -3.75 -5.05 -3.61
CA LEU A 159 -4.11 -6.46 -3.38
C LEU A 159 -5.26 -6.65 -2.37
N TYR A 160 -5.13 -6.17 -1.13
CA TYR A 160 -6.16 -6.39 -0.11
C TYR A 160 -7.48 -5.66 -0.37
N PRO A 161 -7.51 -4.39 -0.79
CA PRO A 161 -8.73 -3.74 -1.26
C PRO A 161 -9.41 -4.51 -2.40
N SER A 162 -8.64 -4.99 -3.37
CA SER A 162 -9.17 -5.76 -4.50
C SER A 162 -9.78 -7.09 -4.05
N ILE A 163 -9.15 -7.80 -3.11
CA ILE A 163 -9.69 -9.02 -2.50
C ILE A 163 -11.02 -8.74 -1.80
N ILE A 164 -11.09 -7.69 -0.97
CA ILE A 164 -12.30 -7.33 -0.25
C ILE A 164 -13.47 -7.06 -1.22
N MET A 165 -13.22 -6.32 -2.29
CA MET A 165 -14.21 -6.01 -3.31
C MET A 165 -14.62 -7.26 -4.12
N GLN A 166 -13.63 -8.03 -4.61
CA GLN A 166 -13.87 -9.20 -5.47
C GLN A 166 -14.67 -10.28 -4.78
N TYR A 167 -14.32 -10.58 -3.53
CA TYR A 167 -14.97 -11.65 -2.74
C TYR A 167 -16.04 -11.13 -1.76
N ASN A 168 -16.46 -9.88 -1.94
CA ASN A 168 -17.52 -9.26 -1.15
C ASN A 168 -17.35 -9.40 0.37
N MET A 169 -16.12 -9.23 0.86
CA MET A 169 -15.78 -9.48 2.27
C MET A 169 -16.27 -8.35 3.18
N SER A 170 -17.34 -8.60 3.91
CA SER A 170 -17.93 -7.66 4.87
C SER A 170 -18.64 -8.47 5.97
N PRO A 171 -18.80 -7.94 7.21
CA PRO A 171 -19.45 -8.69 8.29
C PRO A 171 -20.84 -9.23 7.95
N GLU A 172 -21.64 -8.44 7.25
CA GLU A 172 -23.02 -8.78 6.89
C GLU A 172 -23.14 -9.70 5.66
N THR A 173 -22.04 -9.97 4.96
CA THR A 173 -22.01 -10.89 3.82
C THR A 173 -21.45 -12.26 4.16
N ILE A 174 -20.97 -12.45 5.38
CA ILE A 174 -20.48 -13.75 5.84
C ILE A 174 -21.62 -14.75 5.89
N ILE A 175 -21.43 -15.90 5.23
CA ILE A 175 -22.33 -17.05 5.33
C ILE A 175 -21.83 -17.95 6.48
N SER A 176 -22.75 -18.44 7.30
CA SER A 176 -22.44 -19.35 8.40
C SER A 176 -21.88 -20.68 7.85
N GLY A 177 -20.75 -21.07 8.35
CA GLY A 177 -20.04 -22.28 7.95
C GLY A 177 -18.71 -21.99 7.27
N LYS A 178 -17.79 -22.92 7.44
CA LYS A 178 -16.47 -22.90 6.80
C LYS A 178 -16.21 -24.28 6.23
N VAL A 179 -15.72 -24.38 5.00
CA VAL A 179 -15.31 -25.68 4.45
C VAL A 179 -14.08 -26.15 5.22
N GLY A 180 -14.18 -27.28 5.87
CA GLY A 180 -13.06 -27.91 6.52
C GLY A 180 -12.01 -28.38 5.51
N ASN A 181 -10.76 -28.42 5.94
CA ASN A 181 -9.62 -28.94 5.14
C ASN A 181 -9.24 -28.13 3.88
N VAL A 182 -9.72 -26.91 3.71
CA VAL A 182 -9.22 -25.99 2.68
C VAL A 182 -7.97 -25.32 3.21
N THR A 183 -6.89 -25.37 2.42
CA THR A 183 -5.63 -24.65 2.68
C THR A 183 -5.13 -24.04 1.39
N VAL A 184 -4.33 -22.98 1.51
CA VAL A 184 -3.70 -22.33 0.35
C VAL A 184 -2.89 -23.33 -0.48
N ASP A 185 -2.17 -24.24 0.19
CA ASP A 185 -1.37 -25.29 -0.50
C ASP A 185 -2.25 -26.19 -1.35
N LYS A 186 -3.35 -26.72 -0.79
CA LYS A 186 -4.26 -27.58 -1.54
C LYS A 186 -4.90 -26.88 -2.73
N LEU A 187 -5.34 -25.62 -2.54
CA LEU A 187 -5.92 -24.84 -3.63
C LEU A 187 -4.89 -24.51 -4.74
N SER A 188 -3.62 -24.34 -4.37
CA SER A 188 -2.54 -24.04 -5.29
C SER A 188 -2.04 -25.27 -6.06
N GLU A 189 -1.90 -26.42 -5.38
CA GLU A 189 -1.33 -27.66 -5.95
C GLU A 189 -2.38 -28.50 -6.70
N SER A 190 -3.62 -28.49 -6.23
CA SER A 190 -4.71 -29.25 -6.80
C SER A 190 -5.96 -28.38 -6.89
N PRO A 191 -6.01 -27.46 -7.86
CA PRO A 191 -7.11 -26.53 -7.97
C PRO A 191 -8.42 -27.27 -8.27
N VAL A 192 -9.28 -27.34 -7.25
CA VAL A 192 -10.62 -27.91 -7.34
C VAL A 192 -11.61 -26.84 -6.99
N THR A 193 -12.62 -26.63 -7.84
CA THR A 193 -13.71 -25.71 -7.56
C THR A 193 -14.45 -26.13 -6.29
N PRO A 194 -14.48 -25.32 -5.24
CA PRO A 194 -15.20 -25.65 -4.02
C PRO A 194 -16.71 -25.76 -4.29
N PRO A 195 -17.42 -26.62 -3.57
CA PRO A 195 -18.88 -26.68 -3.68
C PRO A 195 -19.48 -25.34 -3.23
N ARG A 196 -20.14 -24.65 -4.14
CA ARG A 196 -20.81 -23.36 -3.87
C ARG A 196 -22.04 -23.18 -4.75
N THR A 197 -22.98 -22.38 -4.30
CA THR A 197 -24.08 -21.89 -5.13
C THR A 197 -23.63 -20.75 -6.04
N SER A 198 -24.49 -20.36 -6.98
CA SER A 198 -24.20 -19.22 -7.88
C SER A 198 -24.05 -17.89 -7.14
N ASN A 199 -24.64 -17.78 -5.93
CA ASN A 199 -24.71 -16.56 -5.15
C ASN A 199 -23.69 -16.56 -3.99
N GLU A 200 -22.66 -17.40 -4.09
CA GLU A 200 -21.60 -17.54 -3.09
C GLU A 200 -20.22 -17.44 -3.71
N CYS A 201 -19.30 -16.87 -2.96
CA CYS A 201 -17.87 -16.94 -3.23
C CYS A 201 -17.13 -17.41 -1.98
N MET A 202 -15.93 -17.95 -2.16
CA MET A 202 -15.13 -18.50 -1.08
C MET A 202 -13.77 -17.81 -0.98
N ALA A 203 -13.41 -17.39 0.23
CA ALA A 203 -12.03 -17.02 0.52
C ALA A 203 -11.13 -18.26 0.64
N ALA A 204 -9.82 -18.10 0.42
CA ALA A 204 -8.85 -19.20 0.57
C ALA A 204 -8.75 -19.77 1.98
N SER A 205 -9.36 -19.12 2.97
CA SER A 205 -9.56 -19.64 4.32
C SER A 205 -10.67 -20.69 4.42
N GLY A 206 -11.43 -20.92 3.34
CA GLY A 206 -12.63 -21.75 3.32
C GLY A 206 -13.91 -21.05 3.80
N GLN A 207 -13.86 -19.76 4.14
CA GLN A 207 -15.02 -18.97 4.52
C GLN A 207 -15.81 -18.53 3.29
N TYR A 208 -17.14 -18.69 3.32
CA TYR A 208 -18.03 -18.22 2.28
C TYR A 208 -18.59 -16.82 2.57
N PHE A 209 -18.83 -16.09 1.47
CA PHE A 209 -19.51 -14.79 1.46
C PHE A 209 -20.61 -14.82 0.39
N THR A 210 -21.75 -14.17 0.67
CA THR A 210 -22.81 -14.02 -0.33
C THR A 210 -22.46 -12.96 -1.37
N THR A 211 -22.88 -13.18 -2.61
CA THR A 211 -22.79 -12.21 -3.70
C THR A 211 -24.14 -11.61 -4.10
N ASP A 212 -25.23 -11.92 -3.36
CA ASP A 212 -26.58 -11.40 -3.66
C ASP A 212 -26.68 -9.89 -3.59
N LYS A 213 -25.92 -9.29 -2.67
CA LYS A 213 -25.83 -7.84 -2.51
C LYS A 213 -24.41 -7.44 -2.16
N GLN A 214 -23.97 -6.30 -2.64
CA GLN A 214 -22.68 -5.74 -2.29
C GLN A 214 -22.63 -5.38 -0.80
N GLY A 215 -21.61 -5.87 -0.10
CA GLY A 215 -21.35 -5.54 1.30
C GLY A 215 -20.92 -4.09 1.48
N ILE A 216 -21.04 -3.59 2.72
CA ILE A 216 -20.75 -2.19 3.03
C ILE A 216 -19.26 -1.85 2.86
N LEU A 217 -18.37 -2.75 3.29
CA LEU A 217 -16.92 -2.55 3.13
C LEU A 217 -16.52 -2.52 1.65
N PRO A 218 -16.87 -3.52 0.82
CA PRO A 218 -16.66 -3.47 -0.63
C PRO A 218 -17.19 -2.20 -1.28
N LYS A 219 -18.41 -1.76 -0.90
CA LYS A 219 -19.03 -0.55 -1.44
C LYS A 219 -18.23 0.71 -1.13
N ILE A 220 -17.81 0.89 0.12
CA ILE A 220 -17.00 2.05 0.54
C ILE A 220 -15.65 2.05 -0.19
N ILE A 221 -14.99 0.88 -0.25
CA ILE A 221 -13.69 0.74 -0.93
C ILE A 221 -13.81 1.05 -2.41
N ASP A 222 -14.84 0.53 -3.08
CA ASP A 222 -15.06 0.75 -4.52
C ASP A 222 -15.29 2.24 -4.84
N GLN A 223 -16.08 2.92 -4.02
CA GLN A 223 -16.27 4.36 -4.13
C GLN A 223 -14.96 5.13 -3.96
N MET A 224 -14.20 4.83 -2.92
CA MET A 224 -12.90 5.48 -2.67
C MET A 224 -11.87 5.17 -3.77
N TYR A 225 -11.83 3.94 -4.25
CA TYR A 225 -10.93 3.54 -5.33
C TYR A 225 -11.27 4.28 -6.64
N SER A 226 -12.54 4.33 -7.01
CA SER A 226 -13.03 5.03 -8.19
C SER A 226 -12.74 6.52 -8.12
N GLU A 227 -12.97 7.15 -6.97
CA GLU A 227 -12.63 8.56 -6.72
C GLU A 227 -11.13 8.80 -6.89
N ARG A 228 -10.29 7.94 -6.31
CA ARG A 228 -8.82 8.04 -6.46
C ARG A 228 -8.38 7.98 -7.92
N VAL A 229 -8.97 7.09 -8.71
CA VAL A 229 -8.65 6.97 -10.15
C VAL A 229 -8.96 8.26 -10.89
N VAL A 230 -10.10 8.91 -10.60
CA VAL A 230 -10.48 10.19 -11.19
C VAL A 230 -9.49 11.29 -10.80
N ILE A 231 -9.20 11.43 -9.50
CA ILE A 231 -8.26 12.45 -9.00
C ILE A 231 -6.86 12.25 -9.59
N LYS A 232 -6.38 11.00 -9.65
CA LYS A 232 -5.07 10.70 -10.25
C LYS A 232 -5.00 11.07 -11.74
N ARG A 233 -6.07 10.84 -12.49
CA ARG A 233 -6.15 11.27 -13.90
C ARG A 233 -6.11 12.79 -14.04
N GLN A 234 -6.84 13.52 -13.19
CA GLN A 234 -6.81 14.98 -13.14
C GLN A 234 -5.41 15.51 -12.81
N MET A 235 -4.74 14.92 -11.81
CA MET A 235 -3.36 15.26 -11.46
C MET A 235 -2.40 15.07 -12.64
N ILE A 236 -2.45 13.93 -13.32
CA ILE A 236 -1.60 13.66 -14.49
C ILE A 236 -1.91 14.63 -15.65
N ALA A 237 -3.17 14.99 -15.86
CA ALA A 237 -3.55 15.99 -16.86
C ALA A 237 -2.97 17.37 -16.52
N ALA A 238 -3.07 17.80 -15.26
CA ALA A 238 -2.48 19.06 -14.81
C ALA A 238 -0.94 19.06 -14.89
N GLN A 239 -0.27 17.92 -14.60
CA GLN A 239 1.18 17.79 -14.79
C GLN A 239 1.59 17.99 -16.26
N LYS A 240 0.85 17.38 -17.19
CA LYS A 240 1.08 17.58 -18.64
C LYS A 240 0.79 19.00 -19.11
N GLU A 241 -0.16 19.69 -18.48
CA GLU A 241 -0.45 21.10 -18.75
C GLU A 241 0.70 21.98 -18.25
N LEU A 242 1.23 21.71 -17.04
CA LEU A 242 2.38 22.41 -16.46
C LEU A 242 3.60 22.40 -17.41
N GLU A 243 3.85 21.28 -18.10
CA GLU A 243 4.96 21.16 -19.05
C GLU A 243 4.82 22.10 -20.25
N LYS A 244 3.60 22.54 -20.59
CA LYS A 244 3.29 23.37 -21.75
C LYS A 244 3.18 24.86 -21.44
N VAL A 245 3.07 25.22 -20.17
CA VAL A 245 2.91 26.63 -19.74
C VAL A 245 4.22 27.40 -19.92
N ASP A 246 4.11 28.64 -20.42
CA ASP A 246 5.25 29.55 -20.50
C ASP A 246 5.85 29.81 -19.11
N LYS A 247 7.14 29.52 -18.94
CA LYS A 247 7.88 29.70 -17.68
C LYS A 247 7.84 31.15 -17.16
N ASN A 248 7.52 32.11 -17.98
CA ASN A 248 7.35 33.51 -17.59
C ASN A 248 5.98 33.82 -17.00
N ASN A 249 4.97 32.98 -17.22
CA ASN A 249 3.61 33.15 -16.66
C ASN A 249 3.53 32.58 -15.23
N LYS A 250 4.14 33.30 -14.28
CA LYS A 250 4.23 32.89 -12.87
C LYS A 250 2.88 32.61 -12.22
N THR A 251 1.85 33.37 -12.58
CA THR A 251 0.49 33.22 -12.00
C THR A 251 -0.15 31.90 -12.40
N GLU A 252 -0.06 31.54 -13.65
CA GLU A 252 -0.59 30.29 -14.19
C GLU A 252 0.19 29.08 -13.69
N LEU A 253 1.54 29.18 -13.67
CA LEU A 253 2.40 28.17 -13.08
C LEU A 253 2.02 27.89 -11.63
N TYR A 254 1.88 28.93 -10.82
CA TYR A 254 1.50 28.78 -9.42
C TYR A 254 0.12 28.10 -9.26
N LYS A 255 -0.87 28.50 -10.09
CA LYS A 255 -2.21 27.91 -10.06
C LYS A 255 -2.15 26.41 -10.35
N ILE A 256 -1.49 26.01 -11.44
CA ILE A 256 -1.40 24.61 -11.86
C ILE A 256 -0.62 23.78 -10.83
N GLN A 257 0.49 24.30 -10.32
CA GLN A 257 1.26 23.63 -9.27
C GLN A 257 0.46 23.40 -8.00
N ARG A 258 -0.36 24.38 -7.60
CA ARG A 258 -1.28 24.25 -6.47
C ARG A 258 -2.34 23.17 -6.72
N ASP A 259 -2.93 23.15 -7.91
CA ASP A 259 -3.95 22.15 -8.27
C ASP A 259 -3.36 20.74 -8.30
N ILE A 260 -2.12 20.56 -8.78
CA ILE A 260 -1.36 19.31 -8.71
C ILE A 260 -1.15 18.90 -7.25
N SER A 261 -0.68 19.79 -6.39
CA SER A 261 -0.43 19.51 -4.98
C SER A 261 -1.70 19.10 -4.23
N ILE A 262 -2.83 19.78 -4.49
CA ILE A 262 -4.14 19.41 -3.93
C ILE A 262 -4.55 18.01 -4.37
N ALA A 263 -4.48 17.72 -5.67
CA ALA A 263 -4.84 16.42 -6.21
C ALA A 263 -3.92 15.31 -5.68
N GLU A 264 -2.63 15.59 -5.53
CA GLU A 264 -1.65 14.65 -4.96
C GLU A 264 -1.98 14.31 -3.52
N ASN A 265 -2.23 15.29 -2.67
CA ASN A 265 -2.63 15.07 -1.27
C ASN A 265 -3.96 14.30 -1.17
N GLN A 266 -4.93 14.62 -2.01
CA GLN A 266 -6.21 13.92 -2.04
C GLN A 266 -6.06 12.46 -2.45
N GLN A 267 -5.37 12.16 -3.57
CA GLN A 267 -5.18 10.77 -4.02
C GLN A 267 -4.31 9.97 -3.06
N MET A 268 -3.31 10.62 -2.43
CA MET A 268 -2.45 9.98 -1.44
C MET A 268 -3.22 9.64 -0.16
N SER A 269 -4.06 10.56 0.33
CA SER A 269 -4.92 10.29 1.49
C SER A 269 -5.81 9.07 1.27
N ILE A 270 -6.41 8.94 0.08
CA ILE A 270 -7.23 7.78 -0.27
C ILE A 270 -6.37 6.51 -0.33
N LYS A 271 -5.18 6.57 -0.95
CA LYS A 271 -4.26 5.42 -1.02
C LYS A 271 -3.90 4.90 0.37
N ILE A 272 -3.56 5.81 1.28
CA ILE A 272 -3.20 5.46 2.66
C ILE A 272 -4.40 4.83 3.39
N LEU A 273 -5.59 5.41 3.25
CA LEU A 273 -6.80 4.87 3.86
C LEU A 273 -7.10 3.47 3.34
N LEU A 274 -7.15 3.26 2.03
CA LEU A 274 -7.40 1.94 1.43
C LEU A 274 -6.42 0.88 1.93
N ASN A 275 -5.11 1.21 1.98
CA ASN A 275 -4.09 0.29 2.44
C ASN A 275 -4.15 0.03 3.95
N SER A 276 -4.70 0.96 4.73
CA SER A 276 -4.79 0.84 6.20
C SER A 276 -6.00 0.04 6.68
N LEU A 277 -7.01 -0.20 5.82
CA LEU A 277 -8.25 -0.89 6.21
C LEU A 277 -7.98 -2.30 6.74
N TYR A 278 -7.13 -3.07 6.06
CA TYR A 278 -6.77 -4.41 6.54
C TYR A 278 -6.18 -4.35 7.95
N GLY A 279 -5.32 -3.36 8.25
CA GLY A 279 -4.76 -3.15 9.58
C GLY A 279 -5.84 -2.88 10.64
N ALA A 280 -6.87 -2.13 10.29
CA ALA A 280 -8.02 -1.92 11.16
C ALA A 280 -8.85 -3.20 11.33
N LEU A 281 -9.19 -3.89 10.24
CA LEU A 281 -9.96 -5.15 10.27
C LEU A 281 -9.26 -6.27 11.04
N GLY A 282 -7.94 -6.26 11.11
CA GLY A 282 -7.12 -7.20 11.87
C GLY A 282 -6.92 -6.82 13.36
N ASN A 283 -7.43 -5.69 13.82
CA ASN A 283 -7.27 -5.21 15.19
C ASN A 283 -8.47 -5.60 16.07
N LYS A 284 -8.24 -6.37 17.14
CA LYS A 284 -9.30 -6.84 18.04
C LYS A 284 -10.13 -5.73 18.72
N TYR A 285 -9.57 -4.53 18.84
CA TYR A 285 -10.26 -3.37 19.43
C TYR A 285 -11.09 -2.60 18.41
N PHE A 286 -11.03 -3.00 17.12
CA PHE A 286 -11.85 -2.38 16.11
C PHE A 286 -13.29 -2.89 16.19
N ARG A 287 -14.26 -1.98 16.18
CA ARG A 287 -15.71 -2.31 16.28
C ARG A 287 -16.14 -3.35 15.26
N PHE A 288 -15.64 -3.26 14.03
CA PHE A 288 -15.98 -4.14 12.90
C PHE A 288 -14.96 -5.28 12.70
N PHE A 289 -14.12 -5.55 13.70
CA PHE A 289 -13.21 -6.68 13.65
C PHE A 289 -13.98 -8.00 13.53
N ASP A 290 -13.60 -8.79 12.53
CA ASP A 290 -14.00 -10.19 12.40
C ASP A 290 -12.80 -10.99 11.90
N GLN A 291 -12.35 -11.96 12.68
CA GLN A 291 -11.17 -12.75 12.34
C GLN A 291 -11.37 -13.54 11.05
N ARG A 292 -12.59 -13.95 10.71
CA ARG A 292 -12.89 -14.67 9.47
C ARG A 292 -12.62 -13.82 8.23
N ILE A 293 -12.90 -12.51 8.31
CA ILE A 293 -12.60 -11.54 7.26
C ILE A 293 -11.07 -11.33 7.18
N ALA A 294 -10.43 -11.04 8.31
CA ALA A 294 -9.00 -10.75 8.34
C ALA A 294 -8.15 -11.93 7.84
N GLU A 295 -8.47 -13.15 8.29
CA GLU A 295 -7.85 -14.40 7.80
C GLU A 295 -8.19 -14.65 6.33
N GLY A 296 -9.43 -14.40 5.93
CA GLY A 296 -9.90 -14.53 4.55
C GLY A 296 -9.09 -13.65 3.59
N ILE A 297 -8.83 -12.39 3.97
CA ILE A 297 -8.05 -11.45 3.17
C ILE A 297 -6.61 -11.95 2.99
N THR A 298 -5.93 -12.31 4.08
CA THR A 298 -4.51 -12.70 3.99
C THR A 298 -4.30 -14.01 3.27
N LEU A 299 -5.10 -15.03 3.56
CA LEU A 299 -4.97 -16.33 2.90
C LEU A 299 -5.34 -16.26 1.41
N THR A 300 -6.36 -15.45 1.07
CA THR A 300 -6.67 -15.21 -0.35
C THR A 300 -5.54 -14.44 -1.04
N GLY A 301 -4.91 -13.47 -0.35
CA GLY A 301 -3.70 -12.79 -0.83
C GLY A 301 -2.53 -13.75 -1.07
N GLN A 302 -2.28 -14.66 -0.13
CA GLN A 302 -1.27 -15.70 -0.29
C GLN A 302 -1.56 -16.61 -1.51
N LEU A 303 -2.81 -17.03 -1.69
CA LEU A 303 -3.20 -17.83 -2.83
C LEU A 303 -3.01 -17.06 -4.14
N THR A 304 -3.44 -15.81 -4.20
CA THR A 304 -3.36 -14.96 -5.40
C THR A 304 -1.91 -14.78 -5.86
N ILE A 305 -0.98 -14.51 -4.93
CA ILE A 305 0.42 -14.28 -5.31
C ILE A 305 1.13 -15.59 -5.71
N ARG A 306 0.83 -16.70 -5.03
CA ARG A 306 1.36 -18.04 -5.39
C ARG A 306 0.77 -18.55 -6.70
N TRP A 307 -0.48 -18.17 -7.01
CA TRP A 307 -1.10 -18.47 -8.30
C TRP A 307 -0.36 -17.79 -9.46
N ALA A 308 0.02 -16.52 -9.27
CA ALA A 308 0.87 -15.81 -10.22
C ALA A 308 2.25 -16.45 -10.39
N GLU A 309 2.90 -16.83 -9.28
CA GLU A 309 4.17 -17.55 -9.30
C GLU A 309 4.08 -18.81 -10.17
N THR A 310 3.05 -19.62 -9.95
CA THR A 310 2.84 -20.86 -10.73
C THR A 310 2.63 -20.55 -12.20
N ALA A 311 1.77 -19.58 -12.53
CA ALA A 311 1.47 -19.22 -13.92
C ALA A 311 2.72 -18.73 -14.68
N ILE A 312 3.53 -17.86 -14.06
CA ILE A 312 4.78 -17.36 -14.64
C ILE A 312 5.77 -18.52 -14.86
N ASN A 313 5.96 -19.35 -13.85
CA ASN A 313 6.90 -20.48 -13.94
C ASN A 313 6.48 -21.50 -15.00
N ASP A 314 5.21 -21.82 -15.09
CA ASP A 314 4.70 -22.79 -16.08
C ASP A 314 4.88 -22.26 -17.51
N TYR A 315 4.60 -20.97 -17.72
CA TYR A 315 4.83 -20.33 -19.01
C TYR A 315 6.31 -20.34 -19.41
N LEU A 316 7.21 -19.89 -18.53
CA LEU A 316 8.65 -19.82 -18.84
C LEU A 316 9.27 -21.21 -18.99
N ARG A 317 8.88 -22.17 -18.16
CA ARG A 317 9.32 -23.58 -18.27
C ARG A 317 8.92 -24.20 -19.60
N LYS A 318 7.70 -23.90 -20.06
CA LYS A 318 7.19 -24.40 -21.34
C LYS A 318 7.99 -23.87 -22.53
N ILE A 319 8.25 -22.57 -22.59
CA ILE A 319 8.95 -21.95 -23.73
C ILE A 319 10.44 -22.25 -23.73
N LEU A 320 11.09 -22.29 -22.55
CA LEU A 320 12.52 -22.55 -22.40
C LEU A 320 12.85 -24.04 -22.27
N LYS A 321 11.84 -24.92 -22.18
CA LYS A 321 11.98 -26.36 -22.00
C LYS A 321 12.85 -26.75 -20.80
N THR A 322 12.64 -26.08 -19.68
CA THR A 322 13.39 -26.24 -18.43
C THR A 322 12.47 -26.59 -17.26
N LYS A 323 13.08 -26.96 -16.11
CA LYS A 323 12.39 -27.16 -14.85
C LYS A 323 12.77 -26.07 -13.80
N LYS A 324 13.50 -25.05 -14.23
CA LYS A 324 13.98 -23.96 -13.36
C LYS A 324 12.80 -23.19 -12.79
N ASP A 325 12.97 -22.71 -11.58
CA ASP A 325 12.06 -21.73 -10.97
C ASP A 325 12.61 -20.34 -11.26
N TYR A 326 11.85 -19.56 -12.02
CA TYR A 326 12.21 -18.21 -12.49
C TYR A 326 11.80 -17.11 -11.51
N VAL A 327 10.96 -17.43 -10.52
CA VAL A 327 10.55 -16.48 -9.47
C VAL A 327 11.56 -16.54 -8.33
N VAL A 328 12.40 -15.51 -8.23
CA VAL A 328 13.50 -15.45 -7.24
C VAL A 328 13.06 -14.96 -5.88
N ALA A 329 12.02 -14.14 -5.82
CA ALA A 329 11.46 -13.63 -4.56
C ALA A 329 9.98 -13.27 -4.74
N ILE A 330 9.26 -13.27 -3.62
CA ILE A 330 7.89 -12.76 -3.49
C ILE A 330 7.80 -11.99 -2.18
N ASP A 331 7.18 -10.80 -2.20
CA ASP A 331 6.85 -10.05 -1.00
C ASP A 331 5.40 -9.54 -1.07
N THR A 332 4.51 -10.26 -0.45
CA THR A 332 3.08 -9.96 -0.25
C THR A 332 2.27 -9.75 -1.54
N ASP A 333 2.56 -8.72 -2.31
CA ASP A 333 1.88 -8.29 -3.54
C ASP A 333 2.82 -8.18 -4.75
N SER A 334 4.14 -8.36 -4.53
CA SER A 334 5.15 -8.24 -5.57
C SER A 334 5.82 -9.58 -5.87
N VAL A 335 6.04 -9.86 -7.16
CA VAL A 335 6.76 -11.04 -7.67
C VAL A 335 7.99 -10.59 -8.45
N TYR A 336 9.14 -11.16 -8.17
CA TYR A 336 10.41 -10.88 -8.83
C TYR A 336 10.82 -12.04 -9.72
N VAL A 337 10.88 -11.78 -11.02
CA VAL A 337 11.12 -12.80 -12.06
C VAL A 337 12.46 -12.55 -12.73
N VAL A 338 13.27 -13.60 -12.91
CA VAL A 338 14.55 -13.56 -13.64
C VAL A 338 14.34 -14.05 -15.06
N LEU A 339 14.72 -13.22 -16.03
CA LEU A 339 14.56 -13.50 -17.46
C LEU A 339 15.90 -13.69 -18.20
N ASP A 340 17.00 -13.92 -17.47
CA ASP A 340 18.36 -14.11 -18.01
C ASP A 340 18.44 -15.22 -19.07
N ASP A 341 17.85 -16.40 -18.80
CA ASP A 341 17.83 -17.52 -19.74
C ASP A 341 17.06 -17.18 -21.02
N LEU A 342 15.98 -16.40 -20.91
CA LEU A 342 15.20 -15.97 -22.06
C LEU A 342 15.99 -14.97 -22.92
N VAL A 343 16.63 -13.99 -22.29
CA VAL A 343 17.48 -13.01 -22.99
C VAL A 343 18.66 -13.70 -23.68
N LYS A 344 19.31 -14.67 -23.01
CA LYS A 344 20.40 -15.45 -23.58
C LYS A 344 19.95 -16.34 -24.75
N ALA A 345 18.76 -16.94 -24.66
CA ALA A 345 18.23 -17.81 -25.72
C ALA A 345 17.87 -17.03 -26.99
N VAL A 346 17.38 -15.79 -26.87
CA VAL A 346 16.97 -14.95 -28.01
C VAL A 346 18.11 -14.08 -28.52
N SER A 347 19.02 -13.66 -27.61
CA SER A 347 20.13 -12.74 -27.90
C SER A 347 19.67 -11.45 -28.63
N PRO A 348 18.69 -10.72 -28.09
CA PRO A 348 18.11 -9.57 -28.77
C PRO A 348 19.11 -8.41 -28.87
N VAL A 349 18.98 -7.58 -29.93
CA VAL A 349 19.82 -6.39 -30.13
C VAL A 349 19.62 -5.35 -29.01
N ASN A 350 18.36 -5.19 -28.56
CA ASN A 350 18.01 -4.34 -27.43
C ASN A 350 17.34 -5.19 -26.34
N PRO A 351 18.08 -5.70 -25.35
CA PRO A 351 17.52 -6.55 -24.31
C PRO A 351 16.44 -5.89 -23.46
N LEU A 352 16.57 -4.59 -23.16
CA LEU A 352 15.59 -3.85 -22.34
C LEU A 352 14.23 -3.77 -23.03
N GLU A 353 14.21 -3.40 -24.30
CA GLU A 353 12.99 -3.30 -25.10
C GLU A 353 12.34 -4.68 -25.31
N PHE A 354 13.16 -5.68 -25.53
CA PHE A 354 12.69 -7.07 -25.65
C PHE A 354 12.01 -7.54 -24.35
N VAL A 355 12.66 -7.34 -23.20
CA VAL A 355 12.11 -7.72 -21.89
C VAL A 355 10.82 -6.93 -21.60
N ASP A 356 10.79 -5.63 -21.89
CA ASP A 356 9.58 -4.81 -21.71
C ASP A 356 8.41 -5.34 -22.55
N THR A 357 8.67 -5.67 -23.82
CA THR A 357 7.68 -6.25 -24.73
C THR A 357 7.17 -7.60 -24.25
N VAL A 358 8.07 -8.52 -23.86
CA VAL A 358 7.70 -9.83 -23.32
C VAL A 358 6.83 -9.69 -22.06
N CYS A 359 7.19 -8.79 -21.17
CA CYS A 359 6.40 -8.55 -19.95
C CYS A 359 4.99 -8.07 -20.29
N LYS A 360 4.85 -7.06 -21.13
CA LYS A 360 3.55 -6.45 -21.48
C LYS A 360 2.66 -7.37 -22.33
N GLU A 361 3.23 -7.98 -23.36
CA GLU A 361 2.43 -8.72 -24.34
C GLU A 361 2.22 -10.20 -23.98
N LYS A 362 3.10 -10.77 -23.16
CA LYS A 362 3.06 -12.21 -22.84
C LYS A 362 2.79 -12.46 -21.35
N LEU A 363 3.65 -11.98 -20.47
CA LEU A 363 3.52 -12.31 -19.05
C LEU A 363 2.28 -11.66 -18.40
N GLU A 364 1.96 -10.41 -18.73
CA GLU A 364 0.74 -9.76 -18.23
C GLU A 364 -0.51 -10.52 -18.73
N THR A 365 -0.56 -10.95 -20.00
CA THR A 365 -1.67 -11.74 -20.53
C THR A 365 -1.79 -13.11 -19.82
N VAL A 366 -0.67 -13.80 -19.59
CA VAL A 366 -0.66 -15.06 -18.83
C VAL A 366 -1.20 -14.88 -17.42
N LEU A 367 -0.85 -13.78 -16.77
CA LEU A 367 -1.35 -13.44 -15.45
C LEU A 367 -2.85 -13.12 -15.45
N GLU A 368 -3.32 -12.34 -16.43
CA GLU A 368 -4.75 -12.02 -16.60
C GLU A 368 -5.59 -13.31 -16.81
N ASP A 369 -5.15 -14.20 -17.70
CA ASP A 369 -5.81 -15.50 -17.94
C ASP A 369 -5.79 -16.39 -16.69
N SER A 370 -4.69 -16.36 -15.95
CA SER A 370 -4.53 -17.12 -14.71
C SER A 370 -5.48 -16.62 -13.62
N TYR A 371 -5.61 -15.31 -13.44
CA TYR A 371 -6.54 -14.71 -12.48
C TYR A 371 -8.01 -14.91 -12.87
N ALA A 372 -8.33 -14.94 -14.16
CA ALA A 372 -9.66 -15.32 -14.62
C ALA A 372 -10.04 -16.75 -14.14
N LYS A 373 -9.12 -17.71 -14.24
CA LYS A 373 -9.33 -19.08 -13.74
C LYS A 373 -9.47 -19.12 -12.21
N LEU A 374 -8.68 -18.35 -11.48
CA LEU A 374 -8.80 -18.26 -10.03
C LEU A 374 -10.16 -17.67 -9.62
N PHE A 375 -10.63 -16.66 -10.35
CA PHE A 375 -11.96 -16.06 -10.16
C PHE A 375 -13.08 -17.07 -10.43
N GLU A 376 -13.01 -17.82 -11.50
CA GLU A 376 -13.96 -18.89 -11.82
C GLU A 376 -13.99 -19.97 -10.73
N MET A 377 -12.83 -20.34 -10.19
CA MET A 377 -12.70 -21.36 -9.15
C MET A 377 -13.37 -20.91 -7.83
N LEU A 378 -13.05 -19.72 -7.34
CA LEU A 378 -13.49 -19.24 -6.04
C LEU A 378 -14.83 -18.46 -6.08
N GLY A 379 -15.22 -17.97 -7.25
CA GLY A 379 -16.35 -17.05 -7.43
C GLY A 379 -16.00 -15.62 -7.03
N GLY A 380 -16.98 -14.75 -7.08
CA GLY A 380 -16.85 -13.35 -6.72
C GLY A 380 -17.84 -12.46 -7.46
N ILE A 381 -17.84 -11.17 -7.18
CA ILE A 381 -18.69 -10.19 -7.86
C ILE A 381 -18.09 -9.81 -9.22
N GLU A 382 -16.80 -9.48 -9.22
CA GLU A 382 -16.05 -9.02 -10.40
C GLU A 382 -14.57 -9.38 -10.25
N ASN A 383 -13.92 -9.81 -11.33
CA ASN A 383 -12.47 -10.05 -11.32
C ASN A 383 -11.72 -8.71 -11.27
N ARG A 384 -11.03 -8.47 -10.16
CA ARG A 384 -10.28 -7.23 -9.89
C ARG A 384 -8.77 -7.45 -9.73
N MET A 385 -8.30 -8.68 -9.96
CA MET A 385 -6.87 -8.97 -9.86
C MET A 385 -6.14 -8.50 -11.11
N VAL A 386 -5.35 -7.45 -10.95
CA VAL A 386 -4.53 -6.88 -12.03
C VAL A 386 -3.10 -6.76 -11.56
N MET A 387 -2.23 -7.56 -12.15
CA MET A 387 -0.79 -7.52 -11.91
C MET A 387 -0.08 -6.89 -13.11
N LYS A 388 0.73 -5.89 -12.86
CA LYS A 388 1.44 -5.15 -13.91
C LYS A 388 2.94 -5.13 -13.62
N ARG A 389 3.74 -5.07 -14.70
CA ARG A 389 5.17 -4.85 -14.58
C ARG A 389 5.45 -3.47 -13.99
N GLU A 390 6.23 -3.41 -12.92
CA GLU A 390 6.61 -2.19 -12.23
C GLU A 390 8.00 -1.72 -12.66
N ALA A 391 9.01 -2.59 -12.52
CA ALA A 391 10.39 -2.25 -12.85
C ALA A 391 11.08 -3.35 -13.66
N ILE A 392 12.10 -2.95 -14.42
CA ILE A 392 13.07 -3.83 -15.08
C ILE A 392 14.45 -3.37 -14.63
N ALA A 393 15.25 -4.30 -14.12
CA ALA A 393 16.62 -4.08 -13.75
C ALA A 393 17.54 -5.05 -14.54
N ASP A 394 18.66 -4.53 -15.02
CA ASP A 394 19.72 -5.37 -15.63
C ASP A 394 20.37 -6.30 -14.61
N ARG A 395 20.40 -5.88 -13.35
CA ARG A 395 20.93 -6.67 -12.22
C ARG A 395 20.11 -6.43 -10.95
N GLY A 396 19.93 -7.50 -10.17
CA GLY A 396 19.34 -7.45 -8.84
C GLY A 396 20.09 -8.35 -7.88
N ILE A 397 20.24 -7.92 -6.62
CA ILE A 397 20.94 -8.67 -5.57
C ILE A 397 19.99 -8.91 -4.42
N TRP A 398 19.83 -10.16 -3.99
CA TRP A 398 19.12 -10.56 -2.78
C TRP A 398 20.08 -11.12 -1.74
N THR A 399 20.07 -10.56 -0.53
CA THR A 399 20.85 -11.08 0.61
C THR A 399 19.99 -11.83 1.62
N ALA A 400 18.74 -11.45 1.77
CA ALA A 400 17.74 -12.07 2.66
C ALA A 400 16.32 -11.64 2.28
N LYS A 401 15.30 -12.18 2.98
CA LYS A 401 13.92 -11.68 2.89
C LYS A 401 13.89 -10.17 3.11
N LYS A 402 13.23 -9.43 2.20
CA LYS A 402 13.09 -7.98 2.25
C LYS A 402 14.41 -7.17 2.23
N ARG A 403 15.52 -7.82 1.84
CA ARG A 403 16.83 -7.19 1.71
C ARG A 403 17.38 -7.42 0.31
N TYR A 404 17.12 -6.47 -0.57
CA TYR A 404 17.55 -6.54 -1.97
C TYR A 404 17.81 -5.15 -2.53
N ILE A 405 18.53 -5.11 -3.65
CA ILE A 405 18.76 -3.92 -4.50
C ILE A 405 18.45 -4.33 -5.93
N LEU A 406 17.71 -3.50 -6.63
CA LEU A 406 17.41 -3.60 -8.06
C LEU A 406 17.99 -2.41 -8.80
#